data_46d00d2cdf0e986ef921f6257e966b80
#
_entry.id   46d00d2cdf0e986ef921f6257e966b80
#
_cell.length_a   1.000
_cell.length_b   1.000
_cell.length_c   1.000
_cell.angle_alpha   90.00
_cell.angle_beta   90.00
_cell.angle_gamma   90.00
#
_symmetry.space_group_name_H-M   'P 1'
#
loop_
_entity.id
_entity.type
_entity.pdbx_description
1 polymer ?
#
loop_
_entity_poly.entity_id
_entity_poly.type
_entity_poly.pdbx_seq_one_letter_code
_entity_poly.pdbx_strand_id
1 'polypeptide(L)'
;GKATSRTYIFTAAVKTQTEHPGGSWPTNSVNGQRIDLPMDINIVEDNRYKNLMESALLDIPTISVSTDPDNLFGSQSGIYVNAENHGSEWERPANIELINPDGSPGFNIDAGIRIRGGWSRHDNYPKHAFRFFFRKEYGEGKLNFPLFGDEGTNEFDKIDLRTSQNYSWANGG
;
A
#
# COMPACT_ATOMS: atom_id res chain seq x y z
N GLY A 1 17.48 -19.17 -6.17
CA GLY A 1 17.75 -18.33 -5.00
C GLY A 1 16.48 -17.55 -4.68
N LYS A 2 16.28 -17.17 -3.43
CA LYS A 2 15.16 -16.31 -3.01
C LYS A 2 15.47 -14.88 -3.50
N ALA A 3 14.52 -14.27 -4.20
CA ALA A 3 14.64 -12.85 -4.56
C ALA A 3 14.46 -11.98 -3.31
N THR A 4 15.27 -10.95 -3.16
CA THR A 4 15.11 -9.94 -2.11
C THR A 4 14.72 -8.63 -2.77
N SER A 5 13.65 -8.02 -2.31
CA SER A 5 13.21 -6.69 -2.74
C SER A 5 13.75 -5.62 -1.80
N ARG A 6 14.08 -4.44 -2.35
CA ARG A 6 14.45 -3.24 -1.60
C ARG A 6 13.86 -2.02 -2.27
N THR A 7 13.29 -1.13 -1.48
CA THR A 7 12.68 0.11 -1.95
C THR A 7 13.57 1.31 -1.61
N TYR A 8 13.74 2.19 -2.58
CA TYR A 8 14.40 3.49 -2.42
C TYR A 8 13.41 4.59 -2.78
N ILE A 9 13.21 5.53 -1.88
CA ILE A 9 12.23 6.61 -2.05
C ILE A 9 12.97 7.91 -2.32
N PHE A 10 12.74 8.49 -3.50
CA PHE A 10 13.24 9.81 -3.89
C PHE A 10 12.11 10.83 -3.74
N THR A 11 11.99 11.45 -2.58
CA THR A 11 10.84 12.30 -2.22
C THR A 11 10.59 13.43 -3.20
N ALA A 12 11.65 14.06 -3.72
CA ALA A 12 11.52 15.07 -4.77
C ALA A 12 10.92 14.52 -6.07
N ALA A 13 11.19 13.26 -6.41
CA ALA A 13 10.60 12.61 -7.58
C ALA A 13 9.16 12.17 -7.30
N VAL A 14 8.85 11.68 -6.09
CA VAL A 14 7.49 11.26 -5.71
C VAL A 14 6.49 12.41 -5.86
N LYS A 15 6.80 13.60 -5.33
CA LYS A 15 5.88 14.75 -5.40
C LYS A 15 5.60 15.24 -6.83
N THR A 16 6.45 14.89 -7.80
CA THR A 16 6.28 15.27 -9.21
C THR A 16 5.59 14.20 -10.05
N GLN A 17 5.16 13.07 -9.47
CA GLN A 17 4.46 11.99 -10.16
C GLN A 17 2.98 12.36 -10.38
N THR A 18 2.73 13.41 -11.13
CA THR A 18 1.37 13.91 -11.45
C THR A 18 0.76 13.27 -12.71
N GLU A 19 1.52 12.41 -13.37
CA GLU A 19 1.08 11.69 -14.57
C GLU A 19 1.06 10.18 -14.33
N HIS A 20 0.41 9.46 -15.24
CA HIS A 20 0.36 8.01 -15.20
C HIS A 20 1.76 7.40 -15.34
N PRO A 21 2.15 6.41 -14.51
CA PRO A 21 3.52 5.86 -14.49
C PRO A 21 3.91 5.09 -15.76
N GLY A 22 2.96 4.72 -16.62
CA GLY A 22 3.24 3.96 -17.86
C GLY A 22 3.51 2.46 -17.59
N GLY A 23 4.10 1.78 -18.57
CA GLY A 23 4.46 0.37 -18.46
C GLY A 23 3.26 -0.56 -18.24
N SER A 24 3.37 -1.48 -17.30
CA SER A 24 2.34 -2.47 -16.95
C SER A 24 1.21 -1.93 -16.04
N TRP A 25 1.28 -0.66 -15.63
CA TRP A 25 0.24 -0.05 -14.84
C TRP A 25 -1.03 0.22 -15.67
N PRO A 26 -2.23 -0.04 -15.16
CA PRO A 26 -3.46 0.14 -15.92
C PRO A 26 -3.74 1.62 -16.19
N THR A 27 -4.03 1.96 -17.44
CA THR A 27 -4.39 3.32 -17.89
C THR A 27 -5.88 3.62 -17.77
N ASN A 28 -6.70 2.58 -17.68
CA ASN A 28 -8.16 2.67 -17.62
C ASN A 28 -8.68 1.86 -16.43
N SER A 29 -9.96 2.02 -16.12
CA SER A 29 -10.61 1.14 -15.15
C SER A 29 -10.57 -0.31 -15.63
N VAL A 30 -10.35 -1.23 -14.69
CA VAL A 30 -10.40 -2.67 -14.91
C VAL A 30 -11.52 -3.22 -14.05
N ASN A 31 -12.43 -4.01 -14.61
CA ASN A 31 -13.61 -4.57 -13.94
C ASN A 31 -14.50 -3.51 -13.25
N GLY A 32 -14.55 -2.30 -13.79
CA GLY A 32 -15.29 -1.19 -13.17
C GLY A 32 -14.52 -0.44 -12.09
N GLN A 33 -13.45 -1.03 -11.54
CA GLN A 33 -12.63 -0.38 -10.52
C GLN A 33 -11.91 0.83 -11.08
N ARG A 34 -12.17 1.99 -10.50
CA ARG A 34 -11.42 3.22 -10.79
C ARG A 34 -9.99 3.08 -10.28
N ILE A 35 -9.04 3.42 -11.14
CA ILE A 35 -7.60 3.44 -10.80
C ILE A 35 -7.18 4.90 -10.66
N ASP A 36 -6.54 5.21 -9.54
CA ASP A 36 -6.03 6.54 -9.22
C ASP A 36 -4.58 6.41 -8.74
N LEU A 37 -3.64 6.61 -9.66
CA LEU A 37 -2.20 6.41 -9.43
C LEU A 37 -1.43 7.73 -9.24
N PRO A 38 -1.71 8.80 -10.01
CA PRO A 38 -0.93 10.03 -9.92
C PRO A 38 -1.08 10.75 -8.57
N MET A 39 -0.09 11.57 -8.26
CA MET A 39 -0.24 12.59 -7.22
C MET A 39 -1.25 13.64 -7.68
N ASP A 40 -2.12 14.09 -6.79
CA ASP A 40 -3.09 15.14 -7.11
C ASP A 40 -2.36 16.48 -7.33
N ILE A 41 -2.38 16.96 -8.58
CA ILE A 41 -1.74 18.20 -8.97
C ILE A 41 -2.28 19.41 -8.20
N ASN A 42 -3.56 19.39 -7.83
CA ASN A 42 -4.17 20.48 -7.03
C ASN A 42 -3.63 20.52 -5.60
N ILE A 43 -3.01 19.45 -5.13
CA ILE A 43 -2.36 19.40 -3.82
C ILE A 43 -0.86 19.70 -3.96
N VAL A 44 -0.17 19.02 -4.86
CA VAL A 44 1.31 19.16 -4.95
C VAL A 44 1.76 20.51 -5.49
N GLU A 45 0.91 21.20 -6.25
CA GLU A 45 1.16 22.56 -6.77
C GLU A 45 0.46 23.68 -5.97
N ASP A 46 -0.36 23.34 -4.98
CA ASP A 46 -1.03 24.33 -4.13
C ASP A 46 0.00 25.14 -3.31
N ASN A 47 -0.13 26.45 -3.31
CA ASN A 47 0.79 27.35 -2.62
C ASN A 47 0.89 27.10 -1.11
N ARG A 48 -0.14 26.47 -0.51
CA ARG A 48 -0.17 26.08 0.91
C ARG A 48 0.70 24.85 1.20
N TYR A 49 0.83 23.92 0.23
CA TYR A 49 1.38 22.59 0.46
C TYR A 49 2.65 22.27 -0.33
N LYS A 50 2.84 22.86 -1.53
CA LYS A 50 3.95 22.51 -2.44
C LYS A 50 5.34 22.52 -1.82
N ASN A 51 5.59 23.45 -0.90
CA ASN A 51 6.88 23.55 -0.21
C ASN A 51 7.00 22.63 1.02
N LEU A 52 5.89 21.99 1.44
CA LEU A 52 5.83 21.10 2.60
C LEU A 52 5.82 19.63 2.19
N MET A 53 5.58 19.31 0.91
CA MET A 53 5.37 17.93 0.45
C MET A 53 6.55 17.02 0.75
N GLU A 54 7.78 17.46 0.52
CA GLU A 54 8.96 16.62 0.78
C GLU A 54 9.17 16.37 2.27
N SER A 55 9.01 17.38 3.11
CA SER A 55 9.09 17.20 4.56
C SER A 55 7.96 16.31 5.07
N ALA A 56 6.74 16.49 4.58
CA ALA A 56 5.61 15.65 4.95
C ALA A 56 5.81 14.16 4.60
N LEU A 57 6.45 13.86 3.46
CA LEU A 57 6.83 12.49 3.09
C LEU A 57 7.91 11.89 3.99
N LEU A 58 8.69 12.73 4.66
CA LEU A 58 9.76 12.34 5.59
C LEU A 58 9.35 12.42 7.07
N ASP A 59 8.16 12.89 7.38
CA ASP A 59 7.68 13.03 8.77
C ASP A 59 7.12 11.72 9.35
N ILE A 60 6.72 10.78 8.46
CA ILE A 60 6.12 9.51 8.88
C ILE A 60 6.78 8.33 8.17
N PRO A 61 6.79 7.14 8.78
CA PRO A 61 7.27 5.93 8.13
C PRO A 61 6.46 5.59 6.87
N THR A 62 7.13 4.98 5.89
CA THR A 62 6.50 4.50 4.66
C THR A 62 6.40 2.99 4.67
N ILE A 63 5.25 2.44 4.33
CA ILE A 63 5.08 1.03 3.98
C ILE A 63 5.17 0.90 2.46
N SER A 64 6.19 0.20 1.99
CA SER A 64 6.32 -0.22 0.60
C SER A 64 5.75 -1.62 0.40
N VAL A 65 4.96 -1.78 -0.67
CA VAL A 65 4.38 -3.06 -1.08
C VAL A 65 4.88 -3.38 -2.49
N SER A 66 5.71 -4.40 -2.61
CA SER A 66 6.23 -4.88 -3.90
C SER A 66 5.59 -6.21 -4.27
N THR A 67 4.91 -6.25 -5.41
CA THR A 67 4.29 -7.44 -5.97
C THR A 67 4.22 -7.35 -7.49
N ASP A 68 3.94 -8.47 -8.16
CA ASP A 68 3.65 -8.44 -9.59
C ASP A 68 2.40 -7.58 -9.84
N PRO A 69 2.41 -6.63 -10.80
CA PRO A 69 1.24 -5.82 -11.13
C PRO A 69 -0.02 -6.63 -11.44
N ASP A 70 0.09 -7.82 -12.02
CA ASP A 70 -1.04 -8.71 -12.28
C ASP A 70 -1.71 -9.21 -11.00
N ASN A 71 -0.98 -9.31 -9.89
CA ASN A 71 -1.55 -9.63 -8.59
C ASN A 71 -2.53 -8.58 -8.07
N LEU A 72 -2.37 -7.33 -8.50
CA LEU A 72 -3.25 -6.21 -8.14
C LEU A 72 -4.27 -5.92 -9.23
N PHE A 73 -3.83 -5.83 -10.48
CA PHE A 73 -4.58 -5.24 -11.58
C PHE A 73 -4.97 -6.22 -12.70
N GLY A 74 -4.56 -7.48 -12.65
CA GLY A 74 -4.98 -8.51 -13.60
C GLY A 74 -6.50 -8.70 -13.55
N SER A 75 -7.17 -8.64 -14.72
CA SER A 75 -8.64 -8.64 -14.80
C SER A 75 -9.30 -9.88 -14.17
N GLN A 76 -8.63 -11.04 -14.18
CA GLN A 76 -9.17 -12.29 -13.64
C GLN A 76 -8.75 -12.56 -12.19
N SER A 77 -7.53 -12.17 -11.83
CA SER A 77 -6.91 -12.59 -10.57
C SER A 77 -6.39 -11.43 -9.71
N GLY A 78 -6.38 -10.21 -10.24
CA GLY A 78 -5.91 -9.04 -9.53
C GLY A 78 -6.85 -8.65 -8.38
N ILE A 79 -6.30 -8.59 -7.17
CA ILE A 79 -7.13 -8.39 -5.97
C ILE A 79 -7.70 -6.97 -5.87
N TYR A 80 -7.03 -5.98 -6.46
CA TYR A 80 -7.46 -4.59 -6.40
C TYR A 80 -8.66 -4.30 -7.29
N VAL A 81 -8.69 -4.91 -8.47
CA VAL A 81 -9.75 -4.75 -9.48
C VAL A 81 -10.87 -5.78 -9.35
N ASN A 82 -10.76 -6.69 -8.39
CA ASN A 82 -11.78 -7.66 -7.97
C ASN A 82 -11.97 -7.56 -6.46
N ALA A 83 -11.98 -6.34 -5.93
CA ALA A 83 -11.86 -6.06 -4.50
C ALA A 83 -13.01 -6.62 -3.64
N GLU A 84 -14.17 -6.90 -4.22
CA GLU A 84 -15.31 -7.51 -3.51
C GLU A 84 -15.13 -9.00 -3.24
N ASN A 85 -14.19 -9.65 -3.93
CA ASN A 85 -13.92 -11.06 -3.70
C ASN A 85 -13.16 -11.30 -2.38
N HIS A 86 -13.45 -12.43 -1.75
CA HIS A 86 -12.98 -12.77 -0.42
C HIS A 86 -12.34 -14.17 -0.40
N GLY A 87 -11.71 -14.53 0.70
CA GLY A 87 -11.18 -15.86 0.92
C GLY A 87 -9.66 -15.95 0.68
N SER A 88 -9.12 -17.13 0.93
CA SER A 88 -7.68 -17.40 0.78
C SER A 88 -7.26 -17.46 -0.69
N GLU A 89 -8.15 -17.80 -1.57
CA GLU A 89 -7.96 -17.80 -3.01
C GLU A 89 -7.71 -16.41 -3.59
N TRP A 90 -8.06 -15.37 -2.84
CA TRP A 90 -7.79 -13.95 -3.16
C TRP A 90 -6.60 -13.38 -2.38
N GLU A 91 -5.70 -14.22 -1.90
CA GLU A 91 -4.42 -13.83 -1.33
C GLU A 91 -3.34 -13.87 -2.40
N ARG A 92 -2.50 -12.84 -2.47
CA ARG A 92 -1.39 -12.75 -3.42
C ARG A 92 -0.07 -12.57 -2.69
N PRO A 93 1.03 -13.14 -3.21
CA PRO A 93 2.35 -12.91 -2.63
C PRO A 93 2.79 -11.46 -2.82
N ALA A 94 3.40 -10.89 -1.79
CA ALA A 94 4.01 -9.57 -1.83
C ALA A 94 5.21 -9.50 -0.90
N ASN A 95 6.13 -8.57 -1.14
CA ASN A 95 7.14 -8.18 -0.19
C ASN A 95 6.72 -6.86 0.46
N ILE A 96 6.81 -6.78 1.77
CA ILE A 96 6.40 -5.62 2.58
C ILE A 96 7.63 -5.06 3.27
N GLU A 97 7.88 -3.78 3.09
CA GLU A 97 9.02 -3.08 3.71
C GLU A 97 8.54 -1.85 4.48
N LEU A 98 8.95 -1.73 5.74
CA LEU A 98 8.81 -0.50 6.53
C LEU A 98 10.08 0.31 6.40
N ILE A 99 9.96 1.54 5.97
CA ILE A 99 11.05 2.49 5.77
C ILE A 99 10.84 3.66 6.72
N ASN A 100 11.73 3.79 7.71
CA ASN A 100 11.70 4.90 8.65
C ASN A 100 12.44 6.11 8.06
N PRO A 101 11.89 7.32 8.21
CA PRO A 101 12.47 8.52 7.61
C PRO A 101 13.82 8.93 8.23
N ASP A 102 14.06 8.56 9.47
CA ASP A 102 15.31 8.80 10.20
C ASP A 102 16.43 7.79 9.88
N GLY A 103 16.15 6.82 8.99
CA GLY A 103 17.08 5.75 8.63
C GLY A 103 17.23 4.65 9.69
N SER A 104 16.44 4.69 10.77
CA SER A 104 16.41 3.60 11.74
C SER A 104 15.92 2.30 11.09
N PRO A 105 16.34 1.12 11.57
CA PRO A 105 15.92 -0.15 11.00
C PRO A 105 14.41 -0.33 11.04
N GLY A 106 13.81 -0.57 9.88
CA GLY A 106 12.45 -1.08 9.74
C GLY A 106 12.46 -2.60 9.56
N PHE A 107 11.44 -3.13 8.92
CA PHE A 107 11.39 -4.54 8.51
C PHE A 107 11.26 -4.68 7.00
N ASN A 108 11.67 -5.83 6.48
CA ASN A 108 11.45 -6.27 5.11
C ASN A 108 11.09 -7.76 5.14
N ILE A 109 9.87 -8.10 4.74
CA ILE A 109 9.30 -9.43 4.93
C ILE A 109 8.38 -9.82 3.77
N ASP A 110 8.44 -11.10 3.37
CA ASP A 110 7.48 -11.65 2.40
C ASP A 110 6.18 -12.01 3.13
N ALA A 111 5.06 -11.70 2.50
CA ALA A 111 3.73 -11.87 3.08
C ALA A 111 2.67 -12.18 2.01
N GLY A 112 1.52 -12.64 2.43
CA GLY A 112 0.31 -12.61 1.64
C GLY A 112 -0.41 -11.28 1.78
N ILE A 113 -0.99 -10.77 0.70
CA ILE A 113 -1.77 -9.54 0.69
C ILE A 113 -3.19 -9.80 0.21
N ARG A 114 -4.18 -9.25 0.92
CA ARG A 114 -5.61 -9.22 0.51
C ARG A 114 -6.18 -7.82 0.64
N ILE A 115 -7.25 -7.55 -0.09
CA ILE A 115 -8.07 -6.37 0.18
C ILE A 115 -8.79 -6.56 1.53
N ARG A 116 -8.78 -5.51 2.34
CA ARG A 116 -9.43 -5.47 3.66
C ARG A 116 -10.65 -4.57 3.62
N GLY A 117 -11.70 -4.94 4.34
CA GLY A 117 -12.91 -4.14 4.53
C GLY A 117 -14.17 -4.86 4.10
N GLY A 118 -15.28 -4.19 4.26
CA GLY A 118 -16.61 -4.53 3.75
C GLY A 118 -17.01 -3.52 2.68
N TRP A 119 -17.78 -2.51 3.05
CA TRP A 119 -18.21 -1.42 2.16
C TRP A 119 -17.06 -0.74 1.41
N SER A 120 -15.92 -0.61 2.03
CA SER A 120 -14.71 -0.02 1.46
C SER A 120 -14.08 -0.80 0.28
N ARG A 121 -14.62 -1.96 -0.06
CA ARG A 121 -14.22 -2.75 -1.23
C ARG A 121 -14.93 -2.32 -2.51
N HIS A 122 -15.99 -1.54 -2.39
CA HIS A 122 -16.80 -1.12 -3.52
C HIS A 122 -15.95 -0.32 -4.53
N ASP A 123 -16.20 -0.56 -5.82
CA ASP A 123 -15.47 0.03 -6.96
C ASP A 123 -15.52 1.56 -7.04
N ASN A 124 -16.51 2.19 -6.40
CA ASN A 124 -16.59 3.64 -6.23
C ASN A 124 -15.43 4.23 -5.43
N TYR A 125 -14.73 3.41 -4.63
CA TYR A 125 -13.57 3.86 -3.88
C TYR A 125 -12.29 3.59 -4.69
N PRO A 126 -11.53 4.63 -5.09
CA PRO A 126 -10.31 4.44 -5.87
C PRO A 126 -9.17 3.85 -5.05
N LYS A 127 -9.26 3.89 -3.73
CA LYS A 127 -8.22 3.43 -2.79
C LYS A 127 -8.79 2.36 -1.86
N HIS A 128 -8.18 1.17 -1.87
CA HIS A 128 -8.56 0.05 -1.00
C HIS A 128 -7.55 -0.14 0.13
N ALA A 129 -8.04 -0.62 1.26
CA ALA A 129 -7.22 -1.04 2.40
C ALA A 129 -6.65 -2.44 2.18
N PHE A 130 -5.46 -2.69 2.68
CA PHE A 130 -4.81 -3.99 2.61
C PHE A 130 -4.78 -4.67 3.98
N ARG A 131 -4.74 -6.02 3.94
CA ARG A 131 -4.35 -6.87 5.05
C ARG A 131 -3.18 -7.72 4.64
N PHE A 132 -2.11 -7.68 5.41
CA PHE A 132 -0.93 -8.51 5.25
C PHE A 132 -1.02 -9.71 6.16
N PHE A 133 -0.66 -10.89 5.61
CA PHE A 133 -0.65 -12.16 6.32
C PHE A 133 0.78 -12.70 6.34
N PHE A 134 1.34 -12.82 7.52
CA PHE A 134 2.67 -13.39 7.72
C PHE A 134 2.55 -14.89 7.91
N ARG A 135 2.92 -15.65 6.88
CA ARG A 135 2.75 -17.09 6.82
C ARG A 135 4.05 -17.79 6.37
N LYS A 136 4.28 -19.00 6.87
CA LYS A 136 5.46 -19.81 6.50
C LYS A 136 5.55 -20.11 5.01
N GLU A 137 4.43 -20.13 4.31
CA GLU A 137 4.40 -20.34 2.85
C GLU A 137 5.05 -19.20 2.07
N TYR A 138 5.09 -17.97 2.64
CA TYR A 138 5.78 -16.81 2.06
C TYR A 138 7.20 -16.65 2.57
N GLY A 139 7.47 -17.06 3.80
CA GLY A 139 8.80 -16.93 4.41
C GLY A 139 8.75 -17.04 5.92
N GLU A 140 8.84 -15.91 6.61
CA GLU A 140 8.68 -15.85 8.07
C GLU A 140 7.21 -16.09 8.41
N GLY A 141 6.96 -16.95 9.41
CA GLY A 141 5.59 -17.27 9.83
C GLY A 141 4.91 -16.15 10.60
N LYS A 142 5.65 -15.14 11.03
CA LYS A 142 5.19 -13.97 11.78
C LYS A 142 6.09 -12.78 11.50
N LEU A 143 5.53 -11.57 11.62
CA LEU A 143 6.33 -10.37 11.73
C LEU A 143 6.78 -10.21 13.18
N ASN A 144 8.09 -10.23 13.42
CA ASN A 144 8.71 -9.94 14.71
C ASN A 144 9.31 -8.54 14.65
N PHE A 145 8.55 -7.53 15.05
CA PHE A 145 8.95 -6.13 15.00
C PHE A 145 8.10 -5.29 15.97
N PRO A 146 8.68 -4.36 16.76
CA PRO A 146 7.95 -3.53 17.70
C PRO A 146 7.19 -2.40 16.98
N LEU A 147 6.17 -2.76 16.20
CA LEU A 147 5.42 -1.84 15.32
C LEU A 147 4.78 -0.68 16.10
N PHE A 148 4.44 -0.91 17.37
CA PHE A 148 3.82 0.08 18.25
C PHE A 148 4.73 0.44 19.45
N GLY A 149 6.05 0.28 19.30
CA GLY A 149 7.02 0.53 20.36
C GLY A 149 6.74 -0.36 21.58
N ASP A 150 6.83 0.22 22.76
CA ASP A 150 6.63 -0.49 24.03
C ASP A 150 5.15 -0.69 24.42
N GLU A 151 4.21 -0.15 23.64
CA GLU A 151 2.77 -0.18 23.96
C GLU A 151 2.03 -1.42 23.44
N GLY A 152 2.69 -2.32 22.72
CA GLY A 152 2.03 -3.45 22.07
C GLY A 152 2.85 -4.72 22.00
N THR A 153 2.29 -5.70 21.29
CA THR A 153 3.05 -6.91 20.97
C THR A 153 4.12 -6.62 19.92
N ASN A 154 5.20 -7.40 19.96
CA ASN A 154 6.24 -7.37 18.94
C ASN A 154 6.09 -8.50 17.89
N GLU A 155 5.01 -9.28 17.99
CA GLU A 155 4.77 -10.44 17.14
C GLU A 155 3.37 -10.37 16.51
N PHE A 156 3.29 -10.44 15.19
CA PHE A 156 2.05 -10.31 14.43
C PHE A 156 1.89 -11.44 13.42
N ASP A 157 0.72 -12.08 13.39
CA ASP A 157 0.31 -12.99 12.31
C ASP A 157 -0.21 -12.20 11.09
N LYS A 158 -0.73 -11.01 11.33
CA LYS A 158 -1.31 -10.12 10.31
C LYS A 158 -1.37 -8.69 10.80
N ILE A 159 -1.34 -7.74 9.87
CA ILE A 159 -1.60 -6.32 10.12
C ILE A 159 -2.53 -5.75 9.06
N ASP A 160 -3.28 -4.71 9.41
CA ASP A 160 -4.15 -3.98 8.49
C ASP A 160 -3.54 -2.62 8.17
N LEU A 161 -3.38 -2.34 6.87
CA LEU A 161 -3.06 -1.01 6.36
C LEU A 161 -4.36 -0.38 5.84
N ARG A 162 -4.89 0.60 6.56
CA ARG A 162 -6.16 1.24 6.24
C ARG A 162 -5.97 2.46 5.35
N THR A 163 -6.90 2.68 4.43
CA THR A 163 -6.99 3.91 3.65
C THR A 163 -7.88 4.93 4.35
N SER A 164 -7.86 6.18 3.87
CA SER A 164 -8.85 7.19 4.22
C SER A 164 -10.21 6.79 3.62
N GLN A 165 -11.17 6.46 4.47
CA GLN A 165 -12.56 6.14 4.11
C GLN A 165 -13.50 6.62 5.21
N ASN A 166 -14.74 6.09 5.25
CA ASN A 166 -15.67 6.36 6.34
C ASN A 166 -14.94 6.23 7.68
N TYR A 167 -15.04 7.16 8.57
CA TYR A 167 -14.31 7.35 9.83
C TYR A 167 -12.93 8.02 9.70
N SER A 168 -12.50 8.50 8.53
CA SER A 168 -11.35 9.39 8.45
C SER A 168 -11.81 10.84 8.36
N TRP A 169 -11.00 11.75 8.86
CA TRP A 169 -11.26 13.18 8.74
C TRP A 169 -11.38 13.64 7.28
N ALA A 170 -10.74 12.95 6.34
CA ALA A 170 -10.81 13.24 4.91
C ALA A 170 -12.19 12.93 4.29
N ASN A 171 -13.01 12.10 4.96
CA ASN A 171 -14.36 11.74 4.53
C ASN A 171 -15.46 12.34 5.41
N GLY A 172 -15.09 13.10 6.42
CA GLY A 172 -15.98 13.82 7.30
C GLY A 172 -16.34 15.17 6.69
N GLY A 173 -17.16 15.13 5.62
CA GLY A 173 -17.81 16.33 5.12
C GLY A 173 -19.01 16.69 5.98
#